data_9f21c78a1aa21bdbd0eb306b1a742005
#
_entry.id   9f21c78a1aa21bdbd0eb306b1a742005
#
_cell.length_a   1.000
_cell.length_b   1.000
_cell.length_c   1.000
_cell.angle_alpha   90.00
_cell.angle_beta   90.00
_cell.angle_gamma   90.00
#
_symmetry.space_group_name_H-M   'P 1'
#
loop_
_entity.id
_entity.type
_entity.pdbx_description
1 polymer ?
#
loop_
_entity_poly.entity_id
_entity_poly.type
_entity_poly.pdbx_seq_one_letter_code
_entity_poly.pdbx_strand_id
1 'polypeptide(L)'
;NGELVKKTVEQAQQNGHFAAIGIAMHVLADTWAHANFAGTPSLVINNTNFHFYEVLEEDGKTVDKQMKFIHSLGAPDDLEQSTYVNTLYQPTEYSIMSLGHGRAGHLPDYSFVKYKYLPAWGQYEEILKDNPSDYWCAFRQMVYALKWLRNPENGFELNTYDETAVEPYREKINAIINKRQPSSDEDWKALGKEISGVELVEFDKNKYNEAYMNAPRREQDTTYLGEFFNAAMDQKNMVTESICDTGNMIAGLNIKINGKNFETLDDLIAVFGMLKGGKMR
;
A
#
# COMPACT_ATOMS: atom_id res chain seq x y z
N ASN A 1 5.89 -4.96 -8.20
CA ASN A 1 6.00 -6.32 -7.63
C ASN A 1 7.47 -6.70 -7.37
N GLY A 2 7.82 -6.97 -6.13
CA GLY A 2 9.16 -7.37 -5.72
C GLY A 2 9.12 -8.57 -4.78
N GLU A 3 10.29 -9.08 -4.41
CA GLU A 3 10.43 -10.26 -3.54
C GLU A 3 9.71 -10.12 -2.18
N LEU A 4 9.59 -8.90 -1.63
CA LEU A 4 8.83 -8.67 -0.39
C LEU A 4 7.34 -8.95 -0.55
N VAL A 5 6.75 -8.64 -1.71
CA VAL A 5 5.35 -8.95 -2.00
C VAL A 5 5.13 -10.45 -2.08
N LYS A 6 6.03 -11.16 -2.75
CA LYS A 6 6.03 -12.62 -2.81
C LYS A 6 6.05 -13.22 -1.40
N LYS A 7 7.01 -12.81 -0.57
CA LYS A 7 7.12 -13.25 0.82
C LYS A 7 5.85 -12.93 1.63
N THR A 8 5.23 -11.76 1.40
CA THR A 8 3.97 -11.38 2.08
C THR A 8 2.83 -12.35 1.74
N VAL A 9 2.66 -12.68 0.46
CA VAL A 9 1.62 -13.61 0.02
C VAL A 9 1.88 -15.04 0.52
N GLU A 10 3.14 -15.50 0.44
CA GLU A 10 3.55 -16.82 0.94
C GLU A 10 3.40 -16.94 2.47
N GLN A 11 3.73 -15.88 3.22
CA GLN A 11 3.51 -15.83 4.66
C GLN A 11 2.02 -15.87 5.03
N ALA A 12 1.17 -15.15 4.27
CA ALA A 12 -0.27 -15.19 4.49
C ALA A 12 -0.86 -16.58 4.27
N GLN A 13 -0.33 -17.34 3.32
CA GLN A 13 -0.69 -18.74 3.10
C GLN A 13 -0.31 -19.64 4.29
N GLN A 14 0.91 -19.47 4.81
CA GLN A 14 1.38 -20.23 5.97
C GLN A 14 0.59 -19.90 7.24
N ASN A 15 0.23 -18.62 7.42
CA ASN A 15 -0.55 -18.15 8.55
C ASN A 15 -2.00 -18.68 8.50
N GLY A 16 -2.61 -18.74 7.31
CA GLY A 16 -3.94 -19.30 7.05
C GLY A 16 -5.13 -18.49 7.59
N HIS A 17 -4.90 -17.36 8.27
CA HIS A 17 -5.97 -16.50 8.78
C HIS A 17 -6.45 -15.50 7.73
N PHE A 18 -7.77 -15.24 7.72
CA PHE A 18 -8.35 -14.25 6.79
C PHE A 18 -7.75 -12.86 6.93
N ALA A 19 -7.38 -12.45 8.16
CA ALA A 19 -6.71 -11.18 8.41
C ALA A 19 -5.35 -11.09 7.68
N ALA A 20 -4.54 -12.14 7.71
CA ALA A 20 -3.27 -12.19 7.00
C ALA A 20 -3.45 -12.15 5.47
N ILE A 21 -4.47 -12.84 4.95
CA ILE A 21 -4.83 -12.80 3.54
C ILE A 21 -5.26 -11.38 3.13
N GLY A 22 -6.11 -10.72 3.94
CA GLY A 22 -6.55 -9.35 3.70
C GLY A 22 -5.38 -8.37 3.64
N ILE A 23 -4.44 -8.45 4.60
CA ILE A 23 -3.23 -7.63 4.63
C ILE A 23 -2.37 -7.91 3.38
N ALA A 24 -2.18 -9.16 3.00
CA ALA A 24 -1.39 -9.52 1.83
C ALA A 24 -2.00 -8.98 0.52
N MET A 25 -3.33 -9.02 0.38
CA MET A 25 -4.02 -8.46 -0.78
C MET A 25 -3.92 -6.94 -0.83
N HIS A 26 -4.04 -6.26 0.31
CA HIS A 26 -3.84 -4.82 0.40
C HIS A 26 -2.41 -4.42 -0.06
N VAL A 27 -1.40 -5.07 0.50
CA VAL A 27 0.01 -4.83 0.11
C VAL A 27 0.24 -5.12 -1.37
N LEU A 28 -0.33 -6.21 -1.90
CA LEU A 28 -0.20 -6.55 -3.31
C LEU A 28 -0.82 -5.47 -4.22
N ALA A 29 -2.00 -4.94 -3.87
CA ALA A 29 -2.62 -3.84 -4.58
C ALA A 29 -1.78 -2.57 -4.52
N ASP A 30 -1.29 -2.20 -3.33
CA ASP A 30 -0.46 -1.02 -3.11
C ASP A 30 0.84 -1.03 -3.92
N THR A 31 1.42 -2.19 -4.17
CA THR A 31 2.64 -2.27 -5.00
C THR A 31 2.42 -1.87 -6.45
N TRP A 32 1.20 -1.91 -6.94
CA TRP A 32 0.82 -1.38 -8.25
C TRP A 32 0.54 0.12 -8.19
N ALA A 33 -0.31 0.54 -7.27
CA ALA A 33 -0.67 1.96 -7.11
C ALA A 33 0.56 2.81 -6.75
N HIS A 34 1.37 2.34 -5.79
CA HIS A 34 2.52 3.07 -5.23
C HIS A 34 3.88 2.59 -5.76
N ALA A 35 3.92 1.99 -6.96
CA ALA A 35 5.13 1.35 -7.52
C ALA A 35 6.37 2.25 -7.52
N ASN A 36 6.18 3.57 -7.59
CA ASN A 36 7.24 4.56 -7.71
C ASN A 36 7.56 5.29 -6.40
N PHE A 37 6.99 4.85 -5.28
CA PHE A 37 7.15 5.47 -3.97
C PHE A 37 7.58 4.44 -2.93
N ALA A 38 8.32 4.91 -1.91
CA ALA A 38 8.76 4.05 -0.80
C ALA A 38 8.04 4.42 0.49
N GLY A 39 7.71 3.43 1.30
CA GLY A 39 7.12 3.60 2.63
C GLY A 39 8.10 4.20 3.65
N THR A 40 9.37 4.41 3.30
CA THR A 40 10.38 5.07 4.13
C THR A 40 10.65 6.49 3.64
N PRO A 41 11.01 7.44 4.52
CA PRO A 41 11.41 8.78 4.12
C PRO A 41 12.61 8.72 3.17
N SER A 42 12.43 9.18 1.93
CA SER A 42 13.49 9.17 0.93
C SER A 42 13.26 10.27 -0.11
N LEU A 43 14.20 11.22 -0.17
CA LEU A 43 14.18 12.25 -1.21
C LEU A 43 14.48 11.69 -2.60
N VAL A 44 15.19 10.57 -2.66
CA VAL A 44 15.56 9.95 -3.96
C VAL A 44 14.34 9.30 -4.62
N ILE A 45 13.45 8.69 -3.83
CA ILE A 45 12.31 7.94 -4.36
C ILE A 45 11.02 8.75 -4.27
N ASN A 46 10.77 9.41 -3.13
CA ASN A 46 9.48 10.02 -2.86
C ASN A 46 9.38 11.49 -3.30
N ASN A 47 10.47 12.12 -3.66
CA ASN A 47 10.44 13.49 -4.12
C ASN A 47 9.92 13.56 -5.57
N THR A 48 9.10 14.57 -5.81
CA THR A 48 8.55 14.90 -7.14
C THR A 48 8.69 16.38 -7.38
N ASN A 49 8.66 16.78 -8.64
CA ASN A 49 8.54 18.18 -9.03
C ASN A 49 7.05 18.60 -9.03
N PHE A 50 6.77 19.89 -9.15
CA PHE A 50 5.42 20.43 -9.36
C PHE A 50 4.87 20.24 -10.78
N HIS A 51 5.61 19.55 -11.62
CA HIS A 51 5.22 19.23 -12.99
C HIS A 51 4.29 18.01 -12.99
N PHE A 52 3.02 18.28 -12.77
CA PHE A 52 1.97 17.24 -12.84
C PHE A 52 0.95 17.64 -13.89
N TYR A 53 0.71 16.74 -14.84
CA TYR A 53 -0.28 16.89 -15.90
C TYR A 53 -1.15 15.66 -15.98
N GLU A 54 -2.45 15.84 -15.92
CA GLU A 54 -3.41 14.78 -16.23
C GLU A 54 -3.45 14.59 -17.73
N VAL A 55 -3.40 13.34 -18.16
CA VAL A 55 -3.49 12.96 -19.57
C VAL A 55 -4.94 12.58 -19.88
N LEU A 56 -5.61 13.40 -20.65
CA LEU A 56 -7.01 13.23 -21.01
C LEU A 56 -7.16 12.91 -22.50
N GLU A 57 -8.25 12.22 -22.83
CA GLU A 57 -8.67 12.03 -24.22
C GLU A 57 -9.88 12.93 -24.51
N GLU A 58 -9.66 13.97 -25.31
CA GLU A 58 -10.70 14.94 -25.71
C GLU A 58 -10.83 14.96 -27.24
N ASP A 59 -12.00 14.69 -27.75
CA ASP A 59 -12.29 14.68 -29.22
C ASP A 59 -11.33 13.81 -30.03
N GLY A 60 -10.89 12.67 -29.45
CA GLY A 60 -9.96 11.73 -30.07
C GLY A 60 -8.51 12.23 -30.11
N LYS A 61 -8.17 13.20 -29.28
CA LYS A 61 -6.81 13.72 -29.12
C LYS A 61 -6.41 13.64 -27.65
N THR A 62 -5.15 13.30 -27.43
CA THR A 62 -4.54 13.34 -26.10
C THR A 62 -4.24 14.79 -25.72
N VAL A 63 -4.72 15.23 -24.57
CA VAL A 63 -4.54 16.59 -24.02
C VAL A 63 -3.93 16.49 -22.63
N ASP A 64 -2.89 17.28 -22.39
CA ASP A 64 -2.24 17.40 -21.09
C ASP A 64 -2.84 18.58 -20.32
N LYS A 65 -3.58 18.30 -19.23
CA LYS A 65 -4.17 19.31 -18.34
C LYS A 65 -3.33 19.45 -17.09
N GLN A 66 -2.81 20.66 -16.85
CA GLN A 66 -2.01 20.91 -15.64
C GLN A 66 -2.84 20.69 -14.38
N MET A 67 -2.31 19.91 -13.46
CA MET A 67 -2.88 19.67 -12.14
C MET A 67 -2.45 20.76 -11.16
N LYS A 68 -3.33 21.07 -10.22
CA LYS A 68 -3.08 22.02 -9.14
C LYS A 68 -3.03 21.28 -7.81
N PHE A 69 -2.13 21.67 -6.92
CA PHE A 69 -2.08 21.13 -5.58
C PHE A 69 -2.35 22.22 -4.56
N ILE A 70 -3.11 21.84 -3.54
CA ILE A 70 -3.36 22.65 -2.35
C ILE A 70 -2.86 21.88 -1.12
N HIS A 71 -2.43 22.63 -0.10
CA HIS A 71 -1.90 22.09 1.16
C HIS A 71 -2.89 22.42 2.28
N SER A 72 -4.04 21.79 2.26
CA SER A 72 -5.08 22.02 3.25
C SER A 72 -5.52 20.69 3.85
N LEU A 73 -5.13 20.46 5.10
CA LEU A 73 -5.56 19.27 5.84
C LEU A 73 -7.10 19.26 5.94
N GLY A 74 -7.69 18.16 5.46
CA GLY A 74 -9.14 17.94 5.51
C GLY A 74 -9.95 18.59 4.38
N ALA A 75 -9.31 19.27 3.43
CA ALA A 75 -10.00 19.65 2.19
C ALA A 75 -10.12 18.41 1.28
N PRO A 76 -11.26 18.20 0.63
CA PRO A 76 -11.39 17.16 -0.39
C PRO A 76 -10.66 17.56 -1.67
N ASP A 77 -10.28 16.58 -2.48
CA ASP A 77 -9.85 16.82 -3.85
C ASP A 77 -11.03 17.30 -4.70
N ASP A 78 -10.75 18.22 -5.63
CA ASP A 78 -11.70 18.68 -6.65
C ASP A 78 -11.34 18.05 -7.99
N LEU A 79 -11.99 16.93 -8.29
CA LEU A 79 -11.72 16.16 -9.50
C LEU A 79 -12.14 16.91 -10.78
N GLU A 80 -13.11 17.79 -10.72
CA GLU A 80 -13.59 18.56 -11.88
C GLU A 80 -12.59 19.66 -12.26
N GLN A 81 -12.01 20.31 -11.26
CA GLN A 81 -11.03 21.37 -11.47
C GLN A 81 -9.58 20.83 -11.55
N SER A 82 -9.37 19.52 -11.45
CA SER A 82 -8.04 18.89 -11.34
C SER A 82 -7.19 19.53 -10.23
N THR A 83 -7.82 19.73 -9.06
CA THR A 83 -7.18 20.30 -7.89
C THR A 83 -7.11 19.23 -6.81
N TYR A 84 -5.91 18.91 -6.38
CA TYR A 84 -5.62 17.80 -5.46
C TYR A 84 -4.97 18.29 -4.19
N VAL A 85 -5.18 17.55 -3.10
CA VAL A 85 -4.52 17.81 -1.82
C VAL A 85 -3.25 16.97 -1.73
N ASN A 86 -2.14 17.58 -1.32
CA ASN A 86 -0.91 16.84 -1.06
C ASN A 86 -0.24 17.30 0.25
N THR A 87 0.76 16.55 0.70
CA THR A 87 1.49 16.82 1.95
C THR A 87 2.77 17.64 1.71
N LEU A 88 2.80 18.46 0.67
CA LEU A 88 4.06 19.01 0.18
C LEU A 88 4.71 20.04 1.09
N TYR A 89 3.97 20.73 1.93
CA TYR A 89 4.55 21.83 2.68
C TYR A 89 3.86 22.11 3.99
N GLN A 90 4.50 21.69 5.07
CA GLN A 90 4.32 22.35 6.35
C GLN A 90 5.62 23.13 6.64
N PRO A 91 5.57 24.42 6.98
CA PRO A 91 6.77 25.20 7.33
C PRO A 91 7.61 24.58 8.46
N THR A 92 6.97 23.73 9.28
CA THR A 92 7.59 22.97 10.36
C THR A 92 8.24 21.65 9.91
N GLU A 93 8.04 21.24 8.68
CA GLU A 93 8.47 19.94 8.14
C GLU A 93 9.72 20.01 7.25
N TYR A 94 10.48 21.05 7.31
CA TYR A 94 11.73 21.19 6.54
C TYR A 94 12.73 20.05 6.74
N SER A 95 12.65 19.37 7.88
CA SER A 95 13.50 18.24 8.20
C SER A 95 12.89 16.89 7.91
N ILE A 96 11.62 16.83 7.53
CA ILE A 96 10.92 15.57 7.27
C ILE A 96 10.94 15.31 5.77
N MET A 97 11.58 14.19 5.40
CA MET A 97 11.57 13.70 4.04
C MET A 97 10.17 13.19 3.68
N SER A 98 9.82 13.25 2.41
CA SER A 98 8.56 12.73 1.92
C SER A 98 8.42 11.24 2.22
N LEU A 99 7.29 10.86 2.78
CA LEU A 99 6.93 9.48 3.08
C LEU A 99 5.91 9.02 2.04
N GLY A 100 6.17 7.89 1.40
CA GLY A 100 5.28 7.32 0.41
C GLY A 100 4.94 8.31 -0.72
N HIS A 101 3.70 8.28 -1.19
CA HIS A 101 3.22 9.11 -2.28
C HIS A 101 2.68 10.49 -1.85
N GLY A 102 2.92 10.92 -0.61
CA GLY A 102 2.35 12.14 -0.06
C GLY A 102 2.55 13.40 -0.91
N ARG A 103 3.65 13.50 -1.67
CA ARG A 103 3.88 14.61 -2.60
C ARG A 103 3.04 14.56 -3.87
N ALA A 104 2.60 13.38 -4.28
CA ALA A 104 1.66 13.18 -5.38
C ALA A 104 0.20 13.22 -4.89
N GLY A 105 -0.03 13.41 -3.58
CA GLY A 105 -1.37 13.35 -2.99
C GLY A 105 -2.04 12.02 -3.27
N HIS A 106 -3.33 12.02 -3.57
CA HIS A 106 -4.10 10.81 -3.88
C HIS A 106 -4.02 10.36 -5.35
N LEU A 107 -3.15 10.97 -6.17
CA LEU A 107 -3.07 10.59 -7.58
C LEU A 107 -2.81 9.09 -7.80
N PRO A 108 -1.93 8.42 -7.03
CA PRO A 108 -1.73 6.98 -7.15
C PRO A 108 -2.96 6.14 -6.76
N ASP A 109 -3.84 6.68 -5.91
CA ASP A 109 -5.01 5.98 -5.38
C ASP A 109 -6.26 6.11 -6.29
N TYR A 110 -6.24 7.05 -7.23
CA TYR A 110 -7.31 7.20 -8.21
C TYR A 110 -7.09 6.29 -9.42
N SER A 111 -7.85 5.22 -9.49
CA SER A 111 -7.73 4.21 -10.55
C SER A 111 -7.88 4.74 -11.97
N PHE A 112 -8.66 5.82 -12.15
CA PHE A 112 -8.98 6.40 -13.45
C PHE A 112 -7.93 7.39 -13.98
N VAL A 113 -6.99 7.85 -13.15
CA VAL A 113 -6.07 8.93 -13.52
C VAL A 113 -4.88 8.40 -14.31
N LYS A 114 -4.63 9.03 -15.47
CA LYS A 114 -3.33 8.97 -16.15
C LYS A 114 -2.63 10.30 -15.97
N TYR A 115 -1.38 10.28 -15.53
CA TYR A 115 -0.67 11.53 -15.27
C TYR A 115 0.82 11.45 -15.60
N LYS A 116 1.36 12.59 -15.99
CA LYS A 116 2.79 12.81 -16.19
C LYS A 116 3.35 13.56 -15.00
N TYR A 117 4.56 13.22 -14.59
CA TYR A 117 5.26 13.90 -13.49
C TYR A 117 6.78 13.71 -13.61
N LEU A 118 7.55 14.43 -12.78
CA LEU A 118 9.01 14.41 -12.76
C LEU A 118 9.52 13.83 -11.43
N PRO A 119 9.66 12.50 -11.29
CA PRO A 119 10.17 11.89 -10.06
C PRO A 119 11.68 12.05 -9.92
N ALA A 120 12.15 12.21 -8.69
CA ALA A 120 13.59 12.33 -8.40
C ALA A 120 14.38 11.08 -8.78
N TRP A 121 13.81 9.86 -8.60
CA TRP A 121 14.45 8.60 -8.99
C TRP A 121 14.65 8.50 -10.51
N GLY A 122 13.84 9.15 -11.31
CA GLY A 122 13.96 9.27 -12.75
C GLY A 122 14.81 10.47 -13.21
N GLN A 123 15.62 11.04 -12.31
CA GLN A 123 16.44 12.23 -12.57
C GLN A 123 15.61 13.44 -13.03
N TYR A 124 14.35 13.50 -12.60
CA TYR A 124 13.37 14.48 -13.02
C TYR A 124 13.08 14.50 -14.54
N GLU A 125 13.22 13.35 -15.20
CA GLU A 125 12.66 13.13 -16.53
C GLU A 125 11.16 12.87 -16.43
N GLU A 126 10.42 13.24 -17.48
CA GLU A 126 8.96 13.05 -17.50
C GLU A 126 8.59 11.58 -17.61
N ILE A 127 7.76 11.13 -16.70
CA ILE A 127 7.25 9.77 -16.64
C ILE A 127 5.72 9.78 -16.68
N LEU A 128 5.17 8.90 -17.50
CA LEU A 128 3.73 8.64 -17.55
C LEU A 128 3.37 7.52 -16.56
N LYS A 129 2.44 7.81 -15.67
CA LYS A 129 1.78 6.84 -14.80
C LYS A 129 0.37 6.55 -15.36
N ASP A 130 0.11 5.31 -15.73
CA ASP A 130 -1.19 4.84 -16.25
C ASP A 130 -1.89 3.99 -15.20
N ASN A 131 -2.60 4.64 -14.28
CA ASN A 131 -3.31 3.93 -13.23
C ASN A 131 -4.37 2.96 -13.75
N PRO A 132 -5.20 3.27 -14.77
CA PRO A 132 -6.15 2.29 -15.27
C PRO A 132 -5.51 0.95 -15.66
N SER A 133 -4.36 1.00 -16.32
CA SER A 133 -3.61 -0.21 -16.71
C SER A 133 -3.03 -0.94 -15.50
N ASP A 134 -2.48 -0.21 -14.53
CA ASP A 134 -1.92 -0.77 -13.31
C ASP A 134 -3.00 -1.44 -12.44
N TYR A 135 -4.14 -0.79 -12.26
CA TYR A 135 -5.27 -1.33 -11.49
C TYR A 135 -5.88 -2.56 -12.15
N TRP A 136 -5.94 -2.59 -13.47
CA TRP A 136 -6.36 -3.78 -14.20
C TRP A 136 -5.39 -4.95 -13.96
N CYS A 137 -4.09 -4.71 -13.99
CA CYS A 137 -3.07 -5.71 -13.67
C CYS A 137 -3.15 -6.15 -12.20
N ALA A 138 -3.29 -5.19 -11.27
CA ALA A 138 -3.44 -5.47 -9.85
C ALA A 138 -4.63 -6.39 -9.57
N PHE A 139 -5.79 -6.09 -10.15
CA PHE A 139 -7.01 -6.88 -9.97
C PHE A 139 -6.81 -8.33 -10.42
N ARG A 140 -6.28 -8.55 -11.61
CA ARG A 140 -6.01 -9.90 -12.14
C ARG A 140 -4.98 -10.66 -11.32
N GLN A 141 -3.97 -9.99 -10.84
CA GLN A 141 -2.95 -10.59 -9.99
C GLN A 141 -3.51 -10.95 -8.61
N MET A 142 -4.36 -10.11 -8.01
CA MET A 142 -5.04 -10.44 -6.76
C MET A 142 -5.95 -11.68 -6.91
N VAL A 143 -6.66 -11.81 -8.03
CA VAL A 143 -7.47 -13.00 -8.31
C VAL A 143 -6.59 -14.25 -8.42
N TYR A 144 -5.44 -14.16 -9.11
CA TYR A 144 -4.45 -15.24 -9.13
C TYR A 144 -3.93 -15.57 -7.73
N ALA A 145 -3.56 -14.55 -6.94
CA ALA A 145 -3.05 -14.73 -5.59
C ALA A 145 -4.07 -15.43 -4.67
N LEU A 146 -5.35 -15.03 -4.71
CA LEU A 146 -6.42 -15.67 -3.93
C LEU A 146 -6.65 -17.13 -4.33
N LYS A 147 -6.53 -17.45 -5.61
CA LYS A 147 -6.60 -18.86 -6.08
C LYS A 147 -5.39 -19.66 -5.59
N TRP A 148 -4.21 -19.10 -5.72
CA TRP A 148 -2.97 -19.72 -5.23
C TRP A 148 -3.01 -19.94 -3.71
N LEU A 149 -3.45 -18.96 -2.93
CA LEU A 149 -3.61 -19.08 -1.47
C LEU A 149 -4.54 -20.24 -1.07
N ARG A 150 -5.55 -20.52 -1.90
CA ARG A 150 -6.48 -21.60 -1.67
C ARG A 150 -5.88 -22.98 -1.98
N ASN A 151 -5.04 -23.08 -3.01
CA ASN A 151 -4.43 -24.34 -3.47
C ASN A 151 -2.97 -24.07 -3.92
N PRO A 152 -2.02 -23.93 -2.98
CA PRO A 152 -0.62 -23.66 -3.30
C PRO A 152 0.06 -24.93 -3.79
N GLU A 153 0.31 -25.04 -5.10
CA GLU A 153 1.03 -26.18 -5.68
C GLU A 153 2.55 -25.93 -5.77
N ASN A 154 2.92 -24.66 -6.03
CA ASN A 154 4.30 -24.20 -6.17
C ASN A 154 4.47 -22.89 -5.38
N GLY A 155 5.67 -22.28 -5.40
CA GLY A 155 5.86 -20.93 -4.85
C GLY A 155 4.98 -19.91 -5.57
N PHE A 156 4.61 -18.84 -4.88
CA PHE A 156 3.86 -17.73 -5.51
C PHE A 156 4.71 -17.07 -6.59
N GLU A 157 4.13 -16.91 -7.79
CA GLU A 157 4.83 -16.33 -8.93
C GLU A 157 4.43 -14.87 -9.14
N LEU A 158 5.44 -13.98 -9.16
CA LEU A 158 5.27 -12.57 -9.48
C LEU A 158 4.86 -12.41 -10.95
N ASN A 159 4.10 -11.34 -11.24
CA ASN A 159 3.64 -10.98 -12.58
C ASN A 159 2.79 -12.07 -13.28
N THR A 160 2.15 -12.93 -12.49
CA THR A 160 1.19 -13.93 -12.96
C THR A 160 -0.23 -13.44 -12.74
N TYR A 161 -1.11 -13.68 -13.70
CA TYR A 161 -2.46 -13.15 -13.74
C TYR A 161 -3.49 -14.24 -14.04
N ASP A 162 -4.69 -14.13 -13.48
CA ASP A 162 -5.79 -15.01 -13.87
C ASP A 162 -6.71 -14.32 -14.88
N GLU A 163 -6.41 -14.50 -16.14
CA GLU A 163 -7.23 -13.96 -17.24
C GLU A 163 -8.59 -14.65 -17.33
N THR A 164 -8.64 -15.96 -17.13
CA THR A 164 -9.85 -16.76 -17.36
C THR A 164 -10.96 -16.39 -16.38
N ALA A 165 -10.61 -16.17 -15.11
CA ALA A 165 -11.60 -15.85 -14.08
C ALA A 165 -12.15 -14.43 -14.21
N VAL A 166 -11.37 -13.48 -14.74
CA VAL A 166 -11.77 -12.06 -14.82
C VAL A 166 -12.41 -11.68 -16.16
N GLU A 167 -12.12 -12.42 -17.24
CA GLU A 167 -12.60 -12.10 -18.57
C GLU A 167 -14.12 -11.90 -18.67
N PRO A 168 -14.99 -12.73 -18.02
CA PRO A 168 -16.43 -12.51 -18.04
C PRO A 168 -16.90 -11.17 -17.47
N TYR A 169 -16.06 -10.55 -16.65
CA TYR A 169 -16.36 -9.29 -15.93
C TYR A 169 -15.51 -8.11 -16.41
N ARG A 170 -14.70 -8.31 -17.45
CA ARG A 170 -13.74 -7.30 -17.97
C ARG A 170 -14.36 -5.92 -18.17
N GLU A 171 -15.49 -5.87 -18.86
CA GLU A 171 -16.14 -4.57 -19.16
C GLU A 171 -16.60 -3.86 -17.88
N LYS A 172 -17.18 -4.59 -16.93
CA LYS A 172 -17.64 -4.03 -15.66
C LYS A 172 -16.48 -3.55 -14.79
N ILE A 173 -15.44 -4.37 -14.68
CA ILE A 173 -14.23 -4.01 -13.93
C ILE A 173 -13.59 -2.76 -14.53
N ASN A 174 -13.41 -2.71 -15.86
CA ASN A 174 -12.85 -1.55 -16.52
C ASN A 174 -13.75 -0.31 -16.40
N ALA A 175 -15.07 -0.47 -16.40
CA ALA A 175 -15.99 0.63 -16.15
C ALA A 175 -15.81 1.24 -14.76
N ILE A 176 -15.60 0.40 -13.73
CA ILE A 176 -15.34 0.88 -12.37
C ILE A 176 -13.96 1.56 -12.30
N ILE A 177 -12.91 0.91 -12.84
CA ILE A 177 -11.54 1.45 -12.83
C ILE A 177 -11.48 2.82 -13.51
N ASN A 178 -12.16 3.01 -14.64
CA ASN A 178 -12.09 4.25 -15.42
C ASN A 178 -13.11 5.30 -14.99
N LYS A 179 -13.98 5.02 -14.02
CA LYS A 179 -14.98 5.96 -13.54
C LYS A 179 -14.34 7.07 -12.69
N ARG A 180 -14.48 8.32 -13.13
CA ARG A 180 -13.98 9.49 -12.42
C ARG A 180 -14.82 9.77 -11.18
N GLN A 181 -14.32 9.37 -10.02
CA GLN A 181 -15.02 9.51 -8.74
C GLN A 181 -14.03 9.47 -7.56
N PRO A 182 -14.37 10.09 -6.42
CA PRO A 182 -13.48 10.12 -5.24
C PRO A 182 -13.39 8.77 -4.50
N SER A 183 -14.41 7.93 -4.61
CA SER A 183 -14.44 6.56 -4.07
C SER A 183 -15.20 5.64 -5.02
N SER A 184 -14.72 4.41 -5.17
CA SER A 184 -15.35 3.35 -5.97
C SER A 184 -15.96 2.23 -5.10
N ASP A 185 -16.06 2.41 -3.77
CA ASP A 185 -16.47 1.38 -2.83
C ASP A 185 -17.84 0.78 -3.18
N GLU A 186 -18.81 1.63 -3.48
CA GLU A 186 -20.18 1.17 -3.80
C GLU A 186 -20.24 0.40 -5.12
N ASP A 187 -19.45 0.80 -6.12
CA ASP A 187 -19.37 0.09 -7.38
C ASP A 187 -18.73 -1.30 -7.20
N TRP A 188 -17.66 -1.40 -6.39
CA TRP A 188 -17.04 -2.69 -6.08
C TRP A 188 -17.93 -3.58 -5.23
N LYS A 189 -18.66 -3.06 -4.26
CA LYS A 189 -19.66 -3.81 -3.48
C LYS A 189 -20.77 -4.34 -4.39
N ALA A 190 -21.28 -3.52 -5.29
CA ALA A 190 -22.32 -3.92 -6.25
C ALA A 190 -21.84 -5.06 -7.17
N LEU A 191 -20.62 -4.93 -7.71
CA LEU A 191 -20.02 -5.98 -8.54
C LEU A 191 -19.76 -7.25 -7.72
N GLY A 192 -19.25 -7.13 -6.50
CA GLY A 192 -19.04 -8.27 -5.60
C GLY A 192 -20.33 -9.02 -5.28
N LYS A 193 -21.42 -8.29 -5.00
CA LYS A 193 -22.76 -8.85 -4.78
C LYS A 193 -23.30 -9.54 -6.04
N GLU A 194 -23.10 -8.94 -7.20
CA GLU A 194 -23.52 -9.53 -8.47
C GLU A 194 -22.82 -10.87 -8.74
N ILE A 195 -21.50 -10.94 -8.51
CA ILE A 195 -20.69 -12.14 -8.78
C ILE A 195 -20.96 -13.24 -7.77
N SER A 196 -21.02 -12.88 -6.47
CA SER A 196 -21.09 -13.86 -5.37
C SER A 196 -22.52 -14.22 -4.96
N GLY A 197 -23.51 -13.38 -5.28
CA GLY A 197 -24.86 -13.45 -4.73
C GLY A 197 -24.97 -13.08 -3.24
N VAL A 198 -23.85 -12.64 -2.63
CA VAL A 198 -23.76 -12.33 -1.20
C VAL A 198 -23.56 -10.83 -1.01
N GLU A 199 -24.32 -10.24 -0.10
CA GLU A 199 -24.14 -8.84 0.29
C GLU A 199 -22.93 -8.71 1.20
N LEU A 200 -22.03 -7.78 0.90
CA LEU A 200 -20.90 -7.47 1.77
C LEU A 200 -21.41 -6.74 3.01
N VAL A 201 -21.05 -7.28 4.17
CA VAL A 201 -21.38 -6.65 5.45
C VAL A 201 -20.45 -5.45 5.67
N GLU A 202 -21.03 -4.32 6.05
CA GLU A 202 -20.26 -3.13 6.43
C GLU A 202 -19.29 -3.43 7.59
N PHE A 203 -18.09 -2.89 7.48
CA PHE A 203 -17.10 -3.03 8.53
C PHE A 203 -17.47 -2.15 9.73
N ASP A 204 -17.82 -2.77 10.85
CA ASP A 204 -18.13 -2.08 12.11
C ASP A 204 -16.91 -2.08 13.03
N LYS A 205 -16.14 -1.01 12.96
CA LYS A 205 -14.95 -0.80 13.81
C LYS A 205 -15.28 -0.91 15.31
N ASN A 206 -16.41 -0.39 15.75
CA ASN A 206 -16.77 -0.38 17.17
C ASN A 206 -17.04 -1.79 17.66
N LYS A 207 -17.80 -2.57 16.90
CA LYS A 207 -18.09 -3.97 17.21
C LYS A 207 -16.81 -4.79 17.42
N TYR A 208 -15.84 -4.66 16.53
CA TYR A 208 -14.59 -5.41 16.63
C TYR A 208 -13.70 -4.92 17.77
N ASN A 209 -13.66 -3.60 18.02
CA ASN A 209 -12.94 -3.04 19.15
C ASN A 209 -13.54 -3.47 20.48
N GLU A 210 -14.86 -3.42 20.63
CA GLU A 210 -15.56 -3.87 21.84
C GLU A 210 -15.34 -5.36 22.09
N ALA A 211 -15.41 -6.19 21.05
CA ALA A 211 -15.15 -7.63 21.18
C ALA A 211 -13.72 -7.90 21.70
N TYR A 212 -12.72 -7.19 21.19
CA TYR A 212 -11.33 -7.30 21.62
C TYR A 212 -11.16 -6.81 23.08
N MET A 213 -11.66 -5.63 23.40
CA MET A 213 -11.49 -5.01 24.73
C MET A 213 -12.22 -5.76 25.84
N ASN A 214 -13.36 -6.39 25.55
CA ASN A 214 -14.15 -7.15 26.51
C ASN A 214 -13.72 -8.62 26.61
N ALA A 215 -12.91 -9.13 25.70
CA ALA A 215 -12.40 -10.49 25.77
C ALA A 215 -11.42 -10.68 26.95
N PRO A 216 -11.45 -11.81 27.66
CA PRO A 216 -10.39 -12.14 28.61
C PRO A 216 -9.02 -12.08 27.92
N ARG A 217 -7.98 -11.58 28.61
CA ARG A 217 -6.65 -11.36 28.03
C ARG A 217 -6.12 -12.57 27.26
N ARG A 218 -6.36 -13.78 27.74
CA ARG A 218 -5.93 -15.04 27.07
C ARG A 218 -6.70 -15.33 25.76
N GLU A 219 -7.81 -14.64 25.50
CA GLU A 219 -8.71 -14.85 24.38
C GLU A 219 -8.68 -13.65 23.41
N GLN A 220 -8.00 -12.54 23.75
CA GLN A 220 -7.93 -11.36 22.90
C GLN A 220 -7.33 -11.66 21.53
N ASP A 221 -6.29 -12.50 21.50
CA ASP A 221 -5.58 -12.89 20.25
C ASP A 221 -6.48 -13.72 19.30
N THR A 222 -7.55 -14.34 19.80
CA THR A 222 -8.51 -15.11 18.99
C THR A 222 -9.71 -14.29 18.52
N THR A 223 -9.79 -13.03 18.90
CA THR A 223 -10.79 -12.11 18.34
C THR A 223 -10.36 -11.65 16.96
N TYR A 224 -11.32 -11.19 16.13
CA TYR A 224 -11.02 -10.65 14.80
C TYR A 224 -9.91 -9.57 14.83
N LEU A 225 -9.98 -8.64 15.79
CA LEU A 225 -8.98 -7.59 15.91
C LEU A 225 -7.63 -8.13 16.43
N GLY A 226 -7.65 -9.13 17.32
CA GLY A 226 -6.46 -9.82 17.79
C GLY A 226 -5.74 -10.57 16.67
N GLU A 227 -6.47 -11.32 15.85
CA GLU A 227 -5.92 -11.99 14.66
C GLU A 227 -5.34 -10.97 13.66
N PHE A 228 -6.01 -9.82 13.47
CA PHE A 228 -5.50 -8.74 12.63
C PHE A 228 -4.18 -8.16 13.18
N PHE A 229 -4.09 -7.88 14.48
CA PHE A 229 -2.86 -7.38 15.08
C PHE A 229 -1.72 -8.37 14.95
N ASN A 230 -1.95 -9.64 15.19
CA ASN A 230 -0.94 -10.68 15.05
C ASN A 230 -0.46 -10.78 13.60
N ALA A 231 -1.38 -10.82 12.64
CA ALA A 231 -1.03 -10.84 11.20
C ALA A 231 -0.25 -9.59 10.75
N ALA A 232 -0.64 -8.41 11.24
CA ALA A 232 0.07 -7.16 10.93
C ALA A 232 1.47 -7.12 11.55
N MET A 233 1.64 -7.66 12.77
CA MET A 233 2.95 -7.77 13.41
C MET A 233 3.85 -8.77 12.70
N ASP A 234 3.32 -9.92 12.30
CA ASP A 234 4.06 -10.92 11.53
C ASP A 234 4.57 -10.35 10.22
N GLN A 235 3.71 -9.65 9.48
CA GLN A 235 4.12 -8.98 8.25
C GLN A 235 5.17 -7.90 8.49
N LYS A 236 4.96 -7.03 9.48
CA LYS A 236 5.94 -5.99 9.85
C LYS A 236 7.29 -6.62 10.17
N ASN A 237 7.32 -7.68 10.95
CA ASN A 237 8.54 -8.37 11.34
C ASN A 237 9.25 -8.96 10.13
N MET A 238 8.53 -9.66 9.25
CA MET A 238 9.06 -10.22 8.01
C MET A 238 9.66 -9.15 7.09
N VAL A 239 8.96 -8.04 6.89
CA VAL A 239 9.45 -6.92 6.07
C VAL A 239 10.70 -6.32 6.68
N THR A 240 10.67 -6.01 7.99
CA THR A 240 11.80 -5.43 8.72
C THR A 240 13.02 -6.35 8.66
N GLU A 241 12.84 -7.64 8.91
CA GLU A 241 13.91 -8.64 8.83
C GLU A 241 14.49 -8.72 7.41
N SER A 242 13.63 -8.80 6.41
CA SER A 242 14.06 -8.86 5.00
C SER A 242 14.86 -7.62 4.57
N ILE A 243 14.48 -6.43 5.06
CA ILE A 243 15.22 -5.19 4.74
C ILE A 243 16.54 -5.15 5.52
N CYS A 244 16.55 -5.55 6.80
CA CYS A 244 17.78 -5.61 7.60
C CYS A 244 18.79 -6.61 7.00
N ASP A 245 18.33 -7.75 6.48
CA ASP A 245 19.18 -8.76 5.85
C ASP A 245 19.88 -8.25 4.59
N THR A 246 19.34 -7.21 3.93
CA THR A 246 20.03 -6.52 2.81
C THR A 246 21.13 -5.58 3.27
N GLY A 247 21.36 -5.40 4.56
CA GLY A 247 22.29 -4.41 5.12
C GLY A 247 21.74 -2.97 5.14
N ASN A 248 20.47 -2.78 4.81
CA ASN A 248 19.85 -1.46 4.85
C ASN A 248 19.46 -1.09 6.30
N MET A 249 20.24 -0.22 6.91
CA MET A 249 20.09 0.24 8.30
C MET A 249 18.90 1.22 8.51
N ILE A 250 18.23 1.65 7.44
CA ILE A 250 17.15 2.67 7.50
C ILE A 250 15.79 2.03 7.84
N ALA A 251 15.68 0.72 7.76
CA ALA A 251 14.41 -0.01 7.84
C ALA A 251 13.79 -0.16 9.23
N GLY A 252 14.14 0.67 10.19
CA GLY A 252 13.50 0.72 11.50
C GLY A 252 14.32 0.13 12.65
N LEU A 253 13.82 0.35 13.86
CA LEU A 253 14.51 0.13 15.14
C LEU A 253 14.65 -1.35 15.59
N ASN A 254 14.46 -2.33 14.73
CA ASN A 254 14.82 -3.71 15.05
C ASN A 254 16.31 -3.93 14.74
N ILE A 255 17.14 -3.43 15.64
CA ILE A 255 18.58 -3.66 15.57
C ILE A 255 18.84 -5.06 16.11
N LYS A 256 19.13 -6.01 15.23
CA LYS A 256 19.80 -7.25 15.64
C LYS A 256 21.26 -6.90 15.96
N ILE A 257 21.59 -6.72 17.22
CA ILE A 257 22.99 -6.63 17.62
C ILE A 257 23.46 -8.04 17.96
N ASN A 258 24.45 -8.55 17.22
CA ASN A 258 25.04 -9.89 17.39
C ASN A 258 24.03 -11.05 17.35
N GLY A 259 23.01 -10.97 16.51
CA GLY A 259 22.05 -12.05 16.32
C GLY A 259 21.03 -12.24 17.46
N LYS A 260 20.98 -11.31 18.42
CA LYS A 260 19.98 -11.32 19.49
C LYS A 260 18.89 -10.30 19.23
N ASN A 261 17.65 -10.71 19.32
CA ASN A 261 16.50 -9.83 19.38
C ASN A 261 16.46 -9.14 20.74
N PHE A 262 16.08 -7.85 20.76
CA PHE A 262 15.79 -7.15 22.00
C PHE A 262 14.38 -7.53 22.44
N GLU A 263 14.25 -8.24 23.54
CA GLU A 263 12.96 -8.70 24.06
C GLU A 263 12.42 -7.80 25.16
N THR A 264 13.27 -6.91 25.71
CA THR A 264 12.89 -6.06 26.82
C THR A 264 13.33 -4.59 26.62
N LEU A 265 12.65 -3.67 27.33
CA LEU A 265 13.04 -2.26 27.40
C LEU A 265 14.45 -2.09 27.98
N ASP A 266 14.86 -2.95 28.90
CA ASP A 266 16.18 -2.93 29.52
C ASP A 266 17.29 -3.27 28.52
N ASP A 267 17.04 -4.19 27.58
CA ASP A 267 17.96 -4.51 26.50
C ASP A 267 18.16 -3.28 25.58
N LEU A 268 17.09 -2.54 25.32
CA LEU A 268 17.12 -1.31 24.52
C LEU A 268 17.91 -0.21 25.24
N ILE A 269 17.71 -0.03 26.56
CA ILE A 269 18.40 0.94 27.41
C ILE A 269 19.90 0.60 27.50
N ALA A 270 20.25 -0.68 27.60
CA ALA A 270 21.63 -1.15 27.60
C ALA A 270 22.38 -0.79 26.32
N VAL A 271 21.72 -0.91 25.16
CA VAL A 271 22.29 -0.49 23.86
C VAL A 271 22.48 1.01 23.77
N PHE A 272 21.48 1.81 24.17
CA PHE A 272 21.63 3.25 24.22
C PHE A 272 22.72 3.70 25.21
N GLY A 273 22.90 2.96 26.31
CA GLY A 273 24.00 3.15 27.27
C GLY A 273 25.38 2.88 26.64
N MET A 274 25.50 1.82 25.85
CA MET A 274 26.72 1.49 25.10
C MET A 274 27.04 2.50 24.01
N LEU A 275 26.03 3.02 23.30
CA LEU A 275 26.20 4.07 22.28
C LEU A 275 26.64 5.42 22.89
N LYS A 276 26.24 5.74 24.14
CA LYS A 276 26.70 6.93 24.87
C LYS A 276 28.08 6.78 25.49
N GLY A 277 28.52 5.56 25.77
CA GLY A 277 29.80 5.26 26.43
C GLY A 277 30.93 4.80 25.49
N GLY A 278 30.63 4.49 24.27
CA GLY A 278 31.59 3.91 23.33
C GLY A 278 32.42 4.96 22.60
N LYS A 279 33.67 5.09 22.95
CA LYS A 279 34.69 5.58 22.02
C LYS A 279 34.68 4.62 20.81
N MET A 280 34.29 5.13 19.64
CA MET A 280 34.60 4.42 18.38
C MET A 280 36.11 4.23 18.30
N ARG A 281 36.55 2.99 18.23
CA ARG A 281 37.87 2.62 17.75
C ARG A 281 37.76 2.18 16.32
#